data_c3c04515d10aa642cf44e97a1fe32e0f
#
_entry.id   c3c04515d10aa642cf44e97a1fe32e0f
#
_cell.length_a   1.000
_cell.length_b   1.000
_cell.length_c   1.000
_cell.angle_alpha   90.00
_cell.angle_beta   90.00
_cell.angle_gamma   90.00
#
_symmetry.space_group_name_H-M   'P 1'
#
loop_
_entity.id
_entity.type
_entity.pdbx_description
1 polymer ?
#
loop_
_entity_poly.entity_id
_entity_poly.type
_entity_poly.pdbx_seq_one_letter_code
_entity_poly.pdbx_strand_id
1 'polypeptide(L)'
;IEEFINNATEELGGSLDCIINNAGITKDNLTIRMSLEEWTKVININLTSTFLMCKYSIKKMLKNKSGKIINITSVVGHTGNAGQANYTASKAGIVAMSKSLAIEYAKKNINVNCISPGFISTAMTDRIGEKHKETIIGKIPSNRLGKPEDIANAVNFLSSDQSDYINGETLHVNGGMYLG
;
A
#
# COMPACT_ATOMS: atom_id res chain seq x y z
N ILE A 1 3.99 0.70 -17.80
CA ILE A 1 4.23 -0.19 -16.64
C ILE A 1 4.89 -1.48 -17.09
N GLU A 2 4.41 -2.20 -18.11
CA GLU A 2 5.05 -3.45 -18.56
C GLU A 2 6.51 -3.24 -18.95
N GLU A 3 6.80 -2.23 -19.77
CA GLU A 3 8.17 -1.85 -20.15
C GLU A 3 9.03 -1.48 -18.93
N PHE A 4 8.48 -0.73 -17.98
CA PHE A 4 9.17 -0.39 -16.74
C PHE A 4 9.59 -1.65 -15.96
N ILE A 5 8.69 -2.62 -15.79
CA ILE A 5 9.00 -3.89 -15.10
C ILE A 5 10.04 -4.71 -15.88
N ASN A 6 10.00 -4.70 -17.22
CA ASN A 6 10.99 -5.38 -18.03
C ASN A 6 12.37 -4.79 -17.82
N ASN A 7 12.50 -3.47 -17.97
CA ASN A 7 13.76 -2.75 -17.83
C ASN A 7 14.33 -2.90 -16.41
N ALA A 8 13.49 -2.70 -15.38
CA ALA A 8 13.92 -2.88 -13.99
C ALA A 8 14.41 -4.31 -13.72
N THR A 9 13.73 -5.32 -14.26
CA THR A 9 14.16 -6.73 -14.10
C THR A 9 15.53 -6.97 -14.76
N GLU A 10 15.78 -6.38 -15.93
CA GLU A 10 17.08 -6.50 -16.62
C GLU A 10 18.20 -5.82 -15.82
N GLU A 11 17.96 -4.62 -15.31
CA GLU A 11 18.92 -3.87 -14.47
C GLU A 11 19.24 -4.60 -13.16
N LEU A 12 18.27 -5.36 -12.62
CA LEU A 12 18.44 -6.20 -11.42
C LEU A 12 19.11 -7.56 -11.71
N GLY A 13 19.67 -7.75 -12.89
CA GLY A 13 20.36 -9.00 -13.24
C GLY A 13 19.43 -10.13 -13.73
N GLY A 14 18.23 -9.78 -14.19
CA GLY A 14 17.28 -10.72 -14.82
C GLY A 14 16.28 -11.35 -13.85
N SER A 15 16.35 -11.06 -12.54
CA SER A 15 15.41 -11.52 -11.51
C SER A 15 14.65 -10.35 -10.88
N LEU A 16 13.40 -10.61 -10.52
CA LEU A 16 12.58 -9.69 -9.71
C LEU A 16 12.07 -10.44 -8.49
N ASP A 17 12.71 -10.23 -7.36
CA ASP A 17 12.43 -10.98 -6.13
C ASP A 17 11.38 -10.32 -5.25
N CYS A 18 11.36 -8.99 -5.23
CA CYS A 18 10.40 -8.23 -4.44
C CYS A 18 9.96 -6.96 -5.18
N ILE A 19 8.69 -6.59 -4.99
CA ILE A 19 8.16 -5.29 -5.42
C ILE A 19 7.38 -4.62 -4.28
N ILE A 20 7.62 -3.32 -4.11
CA ILE A 20 6.87 -2.48 -3.17
C ILE A 20 6.04 -1.47 -3.95
N ASN A 21 4.72 -1.61 -3.92
CA ASN A 21 3.80 -0.67 -4.54
C ASN A 21 3.42 0.41 -3.53
N ASN A 22 4.16 1.52 -3.54
CA ASN A 22 3.98 2.63 -2.60
C ASN A 22 3.37 3.88 -3.23
N ALA A 23 3.48 4.05 -4.54
CA ALA A 23 2.98 5.25 -5.23
C ALA A 23 1.47 5.44 -5.02
N GLY A 24 1.07 6.67 -4.74
CA GLY A 24 -0.34 7.01 -4.58
C GLY A 24 -0.56 8.50 -4.41
N ILE A 25 -1.77 8.92 -4.70
CA ILE A 25 -2.21 10.31 -4.57
C ILE A 25 -3.53 10.38 -3.80
N THR A 26 -3.82 11.56 -3.28
CA THR A 26 -5.15 11.94 -2.79
C THR A 26 -5.74 13.07 -3.65
N LYS A 27 -7.05 13.14 -3.73
CA LYS A 27 -7.85 14.25 -4.27
C LYS A 27 -9.10 14.34 -3.40
N ASP A 28 -8.95 15.04 -2.29
CA ASP A 28 -9.95 15.08 -1.25
C ASP A 28 -11.07 16.08 -1.61
N ASN A 29 -12.30 15.62 -1.55
CA ASN A 29 -13.50 16.43 -1.74
C ASN A 29 -14.70 15.72 -1.13
N LEU A 30 -15.69 16.48 -0.64
CA LEU A 30 -16.95 15.89 -0.20
C LEU A 30 -17.62 15.17 -1.39
N THR A 31 -18.24 14.03 -1.13
CA THR A 31 -18.81 13.15 -2.18
C THR A 31 -19.73 13.88 -3.14
N ILE A 32 -20.56 14.80 -2.62
CA ILE A 32 -21.48 15.61 -3.46
C ILE A 32 -20.78 16.62 -4.37
N ARG A 33 -19.50 16.92 -4.12
CA ARG A 33 -18.68 17.85 -4.90
C ARG A 33 -17.56 17.15 -5.67
N MET A 34 -17.28 15.88 -5.36
CA MET A 34 -16.24 15.10 -6.01
C MET A 34 -16.59 14.87 -7.47
N SER A 35 -15.75 15.35 -8.36
CA SER A 35 -15.93 15.11 -9.78
C SER A 35 -15.56 13.68 -10.17
N LEU A 36 -16.13 13.20 -11.28
CA LEU A 36 -15.75 11.90 -11.84
C LEU A 36 -14.26 11.86 -12.24
N GLU A 37 -13.70 13.00 -12.64
CA GLU A 37 -12.28 13.12 -12.94
C GLU A 37 -11.41 12.91 -11.69
N GLU A 38 -11.73 13.56 -10.57
CA GLU A 38 -11.03 13.38 -9.30
C GLU A 38 -11.12 11.93 -8.82
N TRP A 39 -12.29 11.32 -8.91
CA TRP A 39 -12.50 9.90 -8.61
C TRP A 39 -11.64 9.01 -9.49
N THR A 40 -11.77 9.11 -10.79
CA THR A 40 -11.09 8.25 -11.77
C THR A 40 -9.58 8.40 -11.69
N LYS A 41 -9.07 9.60 -11.47
CA LYS A 41 -7.64 9.87 -11.32
C LYS A 41 -7.05 9.13 -10.12
N VAL A 42 -7.72 9.17 -8.97
CA VAL A 42 -7.26 8.47 -7.76
C VAL A 42 -7.34 6.95 -7.94
N ILE A 43 -8.44 6.44 -8.48
CA ILE A 43 -8.59 5.00 -8.75
C ILE A 43 -7.52 4.52 -9.73
N ASN A 44 -7.27 5.24 -10.81
CA ASN A 44 -6.29 4.84 -11.81
C ASN A 44 -4.86 4.84 -11.27
N ILE A 45 -4.48 5.90 -10.53
CA ILE A 45 -3.11 6.01 -10.02
C ILE A 45 -2.89 5.08 -8.82
N ASN A 46 -3.87 4.90 -7.93
CA ASN A 46 -3.65 4.10 -6.74
C ASN A 46 -3.94 2.61 -6.97
N LEU A 47 -5.12 2.27 -7.52
CA LEU A 47 -5.58 0.89 -7.61
C LEU A 47 -5.23 0.23 -8.95
N THR A 48 -5.58 0.87 -10.07
CA THR A 48 -5.34 0.29 -11.40
C THR A 48 -3.85 0.13 -11.67
N SER A 49 -3.02 1.12 -11.29
CA SER A 49 -1.58 1.00 -11.46
C SER A 49 -0.99 -0.13 -10.60
N THR A 50 -1.42 -0.24 -9.32
CA THR A 50 -0.98 -1.32 -8.42
C THR A 50 -1.35 -2.69 -9.00
N PHE A 51 -2.57 -2.84 -9.55
CA PHE A 51 -2.95 -4.07 -10.25
C PHE A 51 -2.00 -4.38 -11.41
N LEU A 52 -1.70 -3.41 -12.26
CA LEU A 52 -0.80 -3.61 -13.40
C LEU A 52 0.64 -3.92 -12.95
N MET A 53 1.13 -3.25 -11.92
CA MET A 53 2.43 -3.55 -11.32
C MET A 53 2.48 -4.98 -10.80
N CYS A 54 1.47 -5.43 -10.05
CA CYS A 54 1.36 -6.81 -9.59
C CYS A 54 1.32 -7.79 -10.77
N LYS A 55 0.46 -7.56 -11.76
CA LYS A 55 0.29 -8.41 -12.94
C LYS A 55 1.60 -8.67 -13.67
N TYR A 56 2.36 -7.62 -13.95
CA TYR A 56 3.61 -7.76 -14.73
C TYR A 56 4.77 -8.29 -13.87
N SER A 57 4.81 -7.96 -12.58
CA SER A 57 5.79 -8.53 -11.65
C SER A 57 5.57 -10.02 -11.45
N ILE A 58 4.32 -10.47 -11.28
CA ILE A 58 3.98 -11.89 -11.15
C ILE A 58 4.46 -12.67 -12.37
N LYS A 59 4.33 -12.13 -13.60
CA LYS A 59 4.87 -12.79 -14.81
C LYS A 59 6.39 -13.08 -14.72
N LYS A 60 7.16 -12.19 -14.06
CA LYS A 60 8.60 -12.38 -13.83
C LYS A 60 8.85 -13.37 -12.69
N MET A 61 8.16 -13.20 -11.57
CA MET A 61 8.28 -14.06 -10.38
C MET A 61 7.91 -15.52 -10.67
N LEU A 62 6.94 -15.77 -11.54
CA LEU A 62 6.59 -17.13 -11.98
C LEU A 62 7.77 -17.85 -12.67
N LYS A 63 8.63 -17.13 -13.39
CA LYS A 63 9.84 -17.71 -14.01
C LYS A 63 10.88 -18.07 -12.94
N ASN A 64 10.99 -17.25 -11.91
CA ASN A 64 11.90 -17.45 -10.77
C ASN A 64 11.36 -18.47 -9.76
N LYS A 65 10.06 -18.82 -9.84
CA LYS A 65 9.34 -19.69 -8.89
C LYS A 65 9.38 -19.15 -7.45
N SER A 66 9.49 -17.85 -7.29
CA SER A 66 9.52 -17.14 -6.01
C SER A 66 9.24 -15.67 -6.23
N GLY A 67 8.67 -14.99 -5.22
CA GLY A 67 8.51 -13.54 -5.23
C GLY A 67 7.73 -13.01 -4.05
N LYS A 68 7.93 -11.73 -3.76
CA LYS A 68 7.20 -11.02 -2.70
C LYS A 68 6.61 -9.72 -3.24
N ILE A 69 5.34 -9.50 -2.97
CA ILE A 69 4.63 -8.29 -3.35
C ILE A 69 4.12 -7.62 -2.08
N ILE A 70 4.52 -6.38 -1.87
CA ILE A 70 4.11 -5.58 -0.72
C ILE A 70 3.38 -4.34 -1.23
N ASN A 71 2.08 -4.26 -0.91
CA ASN A 71 1.24 -3.15 -1.32
C ASN A 71 1.02 -2.19 -0.14
N ILE A 72 1.40 -0.93 -0.30
CA ILE A 72 1.18 0.09 0.73
C ILE A 72 -0.26 0.62 0.62
N THR A 73 -1.05 0.32 1.63
CA THR A 73 -2.45 0.73 1.75
C THR A 73 -2.60 1.97 2.65
N SER A 74 -3.57 2.00 3.51
CA SER A 74 -3.76 3.04 4.53
C SER A 74 -4.80 2.62 5.55
N VAL A 75 -4.67 3.09 6.77
CA VAL A 75 -5.68 2.93 7.83
C VAL A 75 -7.07 3.38 7.37
N VAL A 76 -7.17 4.44 6.55
CA VAL A 76 -8.47 4.93 6.06
C VAL A 76 -9.14 3.98 5.07
N GLY A 77 -8.41 3.04 4.47
CA GLY A 77 -9.00 1.95 3.69
C GLY A 77 -9.85 0.99 4.52
N HIS A 78 -9.67 1.00 5.85
CA HIS A 78 -10.44 0.20 6.81
C HIS A 78 -11.48 1.03 7.57
N THR A 79 -11.11 2.26 7.97
CA THR A 79 -11.97 3.12 8.81
C THR A 79 -12.87 4.06 8.04
N GLY A 80 -12.54 4.35 6.78
CA GLY A 80 -13.12 5.49 6.07
C GLY A 80 -12.53 6.82 6.56
N ASN A 81 -12.70 7.87 5.75
CA ASN A 81 -12.44 9.24 6.13
C ASN A 81 -13.31 10.20 5.31
N ALA A 82 -13.92 11.17 5.96
CA ALA A 82 -14.75 12.17 5.27
C ALA A 82 -13.93 12.92 4.22
N GLY A 83 -14.51 13.10 3.04
CA GLY A 83 -13.83 13.76 1.91
C GLY A 83 -12.87 12.88 1.11
N GLN A 84 -12.68 11.60 1.47
CA GLN A 84 -11.73 10.69 0.84
C GLN A 84 -12.39 9.44 0.24
N ALA A 85 -13.60 9.53 -0.26
CA ALA A 85 -14.32 8.37 -0.80
C ALA A 85 -13.52 7.63 -1.90
N ASN A 86 -12.89 8.38 -2.82
CA ASN A 86 -12.02 7.85 -3.88
C ASN A 86 -10.75 7.18 -3.32
N TYR A 87 -10.06 7.85 -2.40
CA TYR A 87 -8.83 7.34 -1.79
C TYR A 87 -9.10 6.09 -0.95
N THR A 88 -10.12 6.16 -0.09
CA THR A 88 -10.57 5.03 0.74
C THR A 88 -10.95 3.82 -0.13
N ALA A 89 -11.76 4.02 -1.18
CA ALA A 89 -12.12 2.97 -2.11
C ALA A 89 -10.88 2.35 -2.78
N SER A 90 -9.91 3.17 -3.20
CA SER A 90 -8.69 2.68 -3.81
C SER A 90 -7.85 1.82 -2.85
N LYS A 91 -7.69 2.26 -1.59
CA LYS A 91 -6.88 1.54 -0.59
C LYS A 91 -7.57 0.27 -0.08
N ALA A 92 -8.88 0.29 0.10
CA ALA A 92 -9.67 -0.91 0.39
C ALA A 92 -9.63 -1.91 -0.78
N GLY A 93 -9.74 -1.42 -2.02
CA GLY A 93 -9.62 -2.25 -3.23
C GLY A 93 -8.26 -2.95 -3.35
N ILE A 94 -7.16 -2.28 -2.99
CA ILE A 94 -5.83 -2.89 -2.95
C ILE A 94 -5.79 -4.05 -1.94
N VAL A 95 -6.37 -3.89 -0.74
CA VAL A 95 -6.43 -4.98 0.26
C VAL A 95 -7.17 -6.19 -0.28
N ALA A 96 -8.38 -5.97 -0.83
CA ALA A 96 -9.20 -7.06 -1.38
C ALA A 96 -8.51 -7.75 -2.57
N MET A 97 -7.93 -6.99 -3.49
CA MET A 97 -7.15 -7.51 -4.62
C MET A 97 -5.95 -8.33 -4.13
N SER A 98 -5.22 -7.84 -3.14
CA SER A 98 -4.03 -8.53 -2.61
C SER A 98 -4.38 -9.90 -2.04
N LYS A 99 -5.50 -10.04 -1.34
CA LYS A 99 -6.00 -11.33 -0.84
C LYS A 99 -6.28 -12.32 -1.98
N SER A 100 -6.90 -11.85 -3.07
CA SER A 100 -7.17 -12.68 -4.25
C SER A 100 -5.87 -13.16 -4.88
N LEU A 101 -4.90 -12.27 -5.09
CA LEU A 101 -3.59 -12.62 -5.65
C LEU A 101 -2.81 -13.57 -4.73
N ALA A 102 -2.87 -13.37 -3.42
CA ALA A 102 -2.24 -14.25 -2.44
C ALA A 102 -2.75 -15.70 -2.58
N ILE A 103 -4.07 -15.90 -2.69
CA ILE A 103 -4.68 -17.23 -2.88
C ILE A 103 -4.27 -17.82 -4.23
N GLU A 104 -4.31 -17.02 -5.29
CA GLU A 104 -4.04 -17.47 -6.67
C GLU A 104 -2.60 -17.96 -6.85
N TYR A 105 -1.63 -17.28 -6.21
CA TYR A 105 -0.20 -17.52 -6.44
C TYR A 105 0.55 -18.19 -5.27
N ALA A 106 -0.12 -18.55 -4.17
CA ALA A 106 0.50 -19.22 -3.02
C ALA A 106 1.29 -20.48 -3.41
N LYS A 107 0.71 -21.35 -4.26
CA LYS A 107 1.38 -22.58 -4.74
C LYS A 107 2.58 -22.34 -5.65
N LYS A 108 2.82 -21.09 -6.03
CA LYS A 108 3.96 -20.65 -6.85
C LYS A 108 5.06 -19.99 -6.02
N ASN A 109 4.95 -20.05 -4.69
CA ASN A 109 5.87 -19.41 -3.76
C ASN A 109 5.94 -17.88 -3.99
N ILE A 110 4.79 -17.26 -4.28
CA ILE A 110 4.66 -15.81 -4.40
C ILE A 110 3.74 -15.34 -3.27
N ASN A 111 4.30 -14.54 -2.35
CA ASN A 111 3.56 -13.94 -1.25
C ASN A 111 3.09 -12.53 -1.63
N VAL A 112 1.84 -12.25 -1.32
CA VAL A 112 1.24 -10.92 -1.55
C VAL A 112 0.65 -10.41 -0.25
N ASN A 113 1.26 -9.36 0.31
CA ASN A 113 0.84 -8.77 1.57
C ASN A 113 0.63 -7.27 1.44
N CYS A 114 -0.08 -6.70 2.41
CA CYS A 114 -0.30 -5.27 2.52
C CYS A 114 0.36 -4.72 3.78
N ILE A 115 0.79 -3.46 3.74
CA ILE A 115 1.07 -2.66 4.92
C ILE A 115 0.03 -1.55 4.96
N SER A 116 -0.59 -1.33 6.12
CA SER A 116 -1.58 -0.29 6.36
C SER A 116 -1.03 0.75 7.34
N PRO A 117 -0.37 1.81 6.82
CA PRO A 117 0.12 2.90 7.66
C PRO A 117 -1.03 3.70 8.29
N GLY A 118 -0.79 4.20 9.49
CA GLY A 118 -1.54 5.31 10.07
C GLY A 118 -1.05 6.67 9.57
N PHE A 119 -1.09 7.68 10.43
CA PHE A 119 -0.48 8.98 10.12
C PHE A 119 1.03 8.93 10.32
N ILE A 120 1.76 9.11 9.23
CA ILE A 120 3.23 9.08 9.18
C ILE A 120 3.75 10.51 8.96
N SER A 121 4.77 10.91 9.72
CA SER A 121 5.47 12.19 9.54
C SER A 121 6.21 12.17 8.20
N THR A 122 5.77 13.02 7.29
CA THR A 122 6.32 13.15 5.93
C THR A 122 6.22 14.61 5.51
N ALA A 123 6.87 15.01 4.43
CA ALA A 123 6.75 16.36 3.88
C ALA A 123 5.27 16.77 3.59
N MET A 124 4.38 15.81 3.44
CA MET A 124 2.94 16.08 3.27
C MET A 124 2.27 16.44 4.61
N THR A 125 2.63 15.76 5.70
CA THR A 125 2.09 16.02 7.04
C THR A 125 2.76 17.22 7.71
N ASP A 126 3.96 17.60 7.31
CA ASP A 126 4.67 18.78 7.82
C ASP A 126 3.99 20.09 7.41
N ARG A 127 3.16 20.05 6.37
CA ARG A 127 2.33 21.20 5.94
C ARG A 127 1.05 21.38 6.76
N ILE A 128 0.75 20.45 7.65
CA ILE A 128 -0.42 20.51 8.54
C ILE A 128 -0.07 21.44 9.70
N GLY A 129 -0.90 22.47 9.96
CA GLY A 129 -0.69 23.40 11.09
C GLY A 129 -0.66 22.66 12.43
N GLU A 130 0.16 23.13 13.38
CA GLU A 130 0.43 22.49 14.68
C GLU A 130 -0.85 22.08 15.43
N LYS A 131 -1.85 22.96 15.50
CA LYS A 131 -3.13 22.67 16.18
C LYS A 131 -3.88 21.48 15.58
N HIS A 132 -3.78 21.31 14.26
CA HIS A 132 -4.40 20.18 13.56
C HIS A 132 -3.59 18.90 13.77
N LYS A 133 -2.27 19.03 13.84
CA LYS A 133 -1.34 17.94 14.14
C LYS A 133 -1.56 17.37 15.55
N GLU A 134 -1.74 18.25 16.55
CA GLU A 134 -2.11 17.85 17.91
C GLU A 134 -3.44 17.08 17.95
N THR A 135 -4.44 17.55 17.19
CA THR A 135 -5.74 16.86 17.07
C THR A 135 -5.60 15.47 16.47
N ILE A 136 -4.71 15.29 15.49
CA ILE A 136 -4.43 13.97 14.88
C ILE A 136 -3.72 13.08 15.90
N ILE A 137 -2.67 13.60 16.56
CA ILE A 137 -1.90 12.84 17.56
C ILE A 137 -2.81 12.36 18.70
N GLY A 138 -3.72 13.20 19.16
CA GLY A 138 -4.69 12.85 20.22
C GLY A 138 -5.64 11.71 19.84
N LYS A 139 -5.76 11.37 18.54
CA LYS A 139 -6.55 10.23 18.06
C LYS A 139 -5.72 8.95 17.88
N ILE A 140 -4.40 9.02 18.04
CA ILE A 140 -3.50 7.89 17.92
C ILE A 140 -3.22 7.31 19.31
N PRO A 141 -3.61 6.06 19.63
CA PRO A 141 -3.37 5.49 20.96
C PRO A 141 -1.91 5.54 21.42
N SER A 142 -0.94 5.37 20.50
CA SER A 142 0.48 5.52 20.85
C SER A 142 0.93 6.98 21.04
N ASN A 143 0.03 7.95 20.92
CA ASN A 143 0.24 9.38 21.16
C ASN A 143 1.42 10.01 20.39
N ARG A 144 1.70 9.50 19.19
CA ARG A 144 2.70 10.02 18.24
C ARG A 144 2.34 9.71 16.80
N LEU A 145 2.85 10.53 15.88
CA LEU A 145 2.91 10.13 14.48
C LEU A 145 3.90 8.98 14.29
N GLY A 146 3.63 8.11 13.34
CA GLY A 146 4.62 7.16 12.85
C GLY A 146 5.75 7.88 12.11
N LYS A 147 6.89 7.22 11.97
CA LYS A 147 8.01 7.68 11.15
C LYS A 147 8.10 6.84 9.87
N PRO A 148 8.68 7.36 8.78
CA PRO A 148 8.95 6.56 7.59
C PRO A 148 9.67 5.26 7.89
N GLU A 149 10.58 5.25 8.89
CA GLU A 149 11.32 4.08 9.35
C GLU A 149 10.41 3.00 9.94
N ASP A 150 9.29 3.39 10.60
CA ASP A 150 8.32 2.43 11.13
C ASP A 150 7.72 1.59 9.97
N ILE A 151 7.48 2.22 8.82
CA ILE A 151 6.99 1.55 7.62
C ILE A 151 8.10 0.76 6.91
N ALA A 152 9.30 1.34 6.79
CA ALA A 152 10.44 0.68 6.16
C ALA A 152 10.84 -0.62 6.88
N ASN A 153 10.76 -0.64 8.22
CA ASN A 153 11.02 -1.84 9.02
C ASN A 153 9.98 -2.94 8.72
N ALA A 154 8.70 -2.59 8.57
CA ALA A 154 7.65 -3.52 8.19
C ALA A 154 7.84 -4.06 6.76
N VAL A 155 8.24 -3.19 5.82
CA VAL A 155 8.61 -3.59 4.45
C VAL A 155 9.78 -4.57 4.49
N ASN A 156 10.85 -4.25 5.21
CA ASN A 156 12.03 -5.10 5.32
C ASN A 156 11.68 -6.49 5.87
N PHE A 157 10.85 -6.56 6.92
CA PHE A 157 10.36 -7.83 7.46
C PHE A 157 9.57 -8.62 6.42
N LEU A 158 8.58 -8.01 5.76
CA LEU A 158 7.74 -8.70 4.79
C LEU A 158 8.48 -9.05 3.48
N SER A 159 9.60 -8.42 3.18
CA SER A 159 10.45 -8.75 2.03
C SER A 159 11.46 -9.86 2.31
N SER A 160 11.67 -10.23 3.58
CA SER A 160 12.64 -11.25 4.00
C SER A 160 12.03 -12.65 4.08
N ASP A 161 12.87 -13.67 4.18
CA ASP A 161 12.46 -15.08 4.34
C ASP A 161 11.74 -15.32 5.69
N GLN A 162 11.90 -14.43 6.66
CA GLN A 162 11.21 -14.50 7.96
C GLN A 162 9.68 -14.42 7.83
N SER A 163 9.18 -13.92 6.70
CA SER A 163 7.76 -13.77 6.39
C SER A 163 7.22 -14.79 5.40
N ASP A 164 7.93 -15.87 5.10
CA ASP A 164 7.55 -16.84 4.04
C ASP A 164 6.20 -17.50 4.27
N TYR A 165 5.78 -17.63 5.53
CA TYR A 165 4.46 -18.21 5.87
C TYR A 165 3.37 -17.14 6.06
N ILE A 166 3.67 -15.87 5.77
CA ILE A 166 2.71 -14.75 5.81
C ILE A 166 2.25 -14.45 4.38
N ASN A 167 0.97 -14.65 4.09
CA ASN A 167 0.42 -14.43 2.76
C ASN A 167 -1.05 -13.98 2.83
N GLY A 168 -1.39 -12.92 2.11
CA GLY A 168 -2.72 -12.32 2.10
C GLY A 168 -3.01 -11.44 3.32
N GLU A 169 -1.99 -11.14 4.14
CA GLU A 169 -2.13 -10.38 5.38
C GLU A 169 -2.03 -8.86 5.14
N THR A 170 -2.67 -8.11 6.01
CA THR A 170 -2.50 -6.65 6.09
C THR A 170 -1.88 -6.28 7.41
N LEU A 171 -0.57 -6.00 7.40
CA LEU A 171 0.16 -5.56 8.58
C LEU A 171 -0.18 -4.10 8.92
N HIS A 172 -0.86 -3.89 10.04
CA HIS A 172 -1.25 -2.56 10.51
C HIS A 172 -0.10 -1.89 11.25
N VAL A 173 0.42 -0.77 10.69
CA VAL A 173 1.50 0.04 11.28
C VAL A 173 0.96 1.45 11.51
N ASN A 174 0.12 1.60 12.53
CA ASN A 174 -0.73 2.78 12.71
C ASN A 174 -0.84 3.32 14.15
N GLY A 175 -0.01 2.83 15.07
CA GLY A 175 -0.02 3.26 16.46
C GLY A 175 -1.29 2.93 17.22
N GLY A 176 -2.07 1.93 16.77
CA GLY A 176 -3.33 1.52 17.38
C GLY A 176 -4.57 2.25 16.86
N MET A 177 -4.48 3.07 15.81
CA MET A 177 -5.62 3.77 15.22
C MET A 177 -6.69 2.82 14.64
N TYR A 178 -6.29 1.64 14.25
CA TYR A 178 -7.16 0.58 13.82
C TYR A 178 -6.65 -0.75 14.41
N LEU A 179 -7.55 -1.47 15.05
CA LEU A 179 -7.33 -2.79 15.62
C LEU A 179 -8.20 -3.75 14.80
N GLY A 180 -7.59 -4.46 13.87
CA GLY A 180 -8.24 -5.39 12.94
C GLY A 180 -8.62 -6.71 13.56
#